data_03dc7afa1c0be7b1cb66f72c6772aecb
#
_entry.id   03dc7afa1c0be7b1cb66f72c6772aecb
#
_cell.length_a   1.000
_cell.length_b   1.000
_cell.length_c   1.000
_cell.angle_alpha   90.00
_cell.angle_beta   90.00
_cell.angle_gamma   90.00
#
_symmetry.space_group_name_H-M   'P 1'
#
loop_
_entity.id
_entity.type
_entity.pdbx_description
1 polymer ?
#
loop_
_entity_poly.entity_id
_entity_poly.type
_entity_poly.pdbx_seq_one_letter_code
_entity_poly.pdbx_strand_id
1 'polypeptide(L)'
;MTQTNTNCKIIVITSGKGGVGKTTTTANIGAGLAMKGYKVALIDTDTGLRNLDLLLGLENRIMYDLVDVTSGKIPYKKALVRHKKYETLFLLPTSQTKDKLAVSPEQVVALCSEMSADFDFILIDCPAGIEQGFKTAVAAADIALVVTMPEISAVRDADKIIGELNRADKENILLIVNRIRPDMVAKGEMLDLDDINDILAIKCIGQIPDDEMVVSSTNRGEPVIANTKSQAGIAYQNITRRL
;
A
#
# COMPACT_ATOMS: atom_id res chain seq x y z
N MET A 1 25.11 -15.19 9.31
CA MET A 1 24.71 -14.87 7.93
C MET A 1 23.26 -15.30 7.81
N THR A 2 22.33 -14.37 7.92
CA THR A 2 20.89 -14.61 7.71
C THR A 2 20.69 -14.91 6.23
N GLN A 3 20.18 -16.08 5.91
CA GLN A 3 19.75 -16.38 4.53
C GLN A 3 18.61 -15.42 4.20
N THR A 4 18.87 -14.47 3.32
CA THR A 4 17.82 -13.67 2.71
C THR A 4 16.96 -14.62 1.87
N ASN A 5 15.66 -14.68 2.16
CA ASN A 5 14.72 -15.37 1.30
C ASN A 5 14.72 -14.62 -0.03
N THR A 6 15.37 -15.19 -1.06
CA THR A 6 15.51 -14.57 -2.40
C THR A 6 14.16 -14.39 -3.12
N ASN A 7 13.05 -14.80 -2.50
CA ASN A 7 11.70 -14.77 -3.06
C ASN A 7 10.78 -13.73 -2.39
N CYS A 8 11.21 -12.99 -1.36
CA CYS A 8 10.37 -11.94 -0.76
C CYS A 8 10.19 -10.79 -1.75
N LYS A 9 8.94 -10.40 -2.02
CA LYS A 9 8.62 -9.22 -2.86
C LYS A 9 8.32 -8.02 -1.98
N ILE A 10 9.03 -6.92 -2.17
CA ILE A 10 8.81 -5.64 -1.48
C ILE A 10 8.03 -4.73 -2.42
N ILE A 11 6.82 -4.36 -2.03
CA ILE A 11 5.87 -3.58 -2.83
C ILE A 11 5.55 -2.27 -2.13
N VAL A 12 5.83 -1.14 -2.76
CA VAL A 12 5.35 0.16 -2.27
C VAL A 12 4.02 0.52 -2.92
N ILE A 13 3.07 1.00 -2.12
CA ILE A 13 1.80 1.53 -2.60
C ILE A 13 1.84 3.05 -2.47
N THR A 14 1.83 3.75 -3.60
CA THR A 14 2.04 5.21 -3.66
C THR A 14 1.01 5.93 -4.51
N SER A 15 0.95 7.26 -4.41
CA SER A 15 0.10 8.12 -5.24
C SER A 15 0.54 9.58 -5.18
N GLY A 16 0.23 10.35 -6.20
CA GLY A 16 0.50 11.78 -6.24
C GLY A 16 -0.47 12.63 -5.38
N LYS A 17 -1.67 12.11 -5.09
CA LYS A 17 -2.74 12.86 -4.39
C LYS A 17 -3.20 12.12 -3.14
N GLY A 18 -3.53 12.86 -2.09
CA GLY A 18 -4.18 12.32 -0.89
C GLY A 18 -5.61 11.85 -1.19
N GLY A 19 -6.09 10.84 -0.45
CA GLY A 19 -7.48 10.39 -0.54
C GLY A 19 -7.83 9.47 -1.71
N VAL A 20 -6.88 9.11 -2.58
CA VAL A 20 -7.14 8.21 -3.73
C VAL A 20 -7.30 6.73 -3.34
N GLY A 21 -7.02 6.37 -2.08
CA GLY A 21 -7.23 5.02 -1.55
C GLY A 21 -5.98 4.16 -1.42
N LYS A 22 -4.76 4.74 -1.30
CA LYS A 22 -3.51 3.99 -1.05
C LYS A 22 -3.63 3.04 0.14
N THR A 23 -3.87 3.58 1.32
CA THR A 23 -3.97 2.81 2.57
C THR A 23 -5.04 1.73 2.51
N THR A 24 -6.19 2.04 1.89
CA THR A 24 -7.25 1.04 1.63
C THR A 24 -6.74 -0.07 0.71
N THR A 25 -6.00 0.29 -0.34
CA THR A 25 -5.38 -0.66 -1.28
C THR A 25 -4.34 -1.53 -0.57
N THR A 26 -3.48 -0.92 0.26
CA THR A 26 -2.47 -1.64 1.06
C THR A 26 -3.12 -2.67 1.99
N ALA A 27 -4.15 -2.28 2.75
CA ALA A 27 -4.88 -3.17 3.65
C ALA A 27 -5.53 -4.34 2.90
N ASN A 28 -6.19 -4.06 1.77
CA ASN A 28 -6.91 -5.08 1.00
C ASN A 28 -5.96 -6.03 0.26
N ILE A 29 -4.90 -5.55 -0.37
CA ILE A 29 -3.90 -6.41 -1.02
C ILE A 29 -3.20 -7.28 0.03
N GLY A 30 -2.79 -6.71 1.15
CA GLY A 30 -2.15 -7.46 2.24
C GLY A 30 -3.06 -8.57 2.78
N ALA A 31 -4.34 -8.26 3.05
CA ALA A 31 -5.31 -9.26 3.48
C ALA A 31 -5.54 -10.34 2.40
N GLY A 32 -5.60 -9.95 1.12
CA GLY A 32 -5.79 -10.88 0.02
C GLY A 32 -4.63 -11.84 -0.19
N LEU A 33 -3.39 -11.38 -0.04
CA LEU A 33 -2.20 -12.23 -0.06
C LEU A 33 -2.18 -13.18 1.14
N ALA A 34 -2.53 -12.69 2.34
CA ALA A 34 -2.64 -13.52 3.54
C ALA A 34 -3.75 -14.59 3.42
N MET A 35 -4.89 -14.26 2.79
CA MET A 35 -5.95 -15.24 2.47
C MET A 35 -5.49 -16.37 1.53
N LYS A 36 -4.44 -16.14 0.75
CA LYS A 36 -3.78 -17.17 -0.09
C LYS A 36 -2.70 -17.95 0.64
N GLY A 37 -2.49 -17.69 1.94
CA GLY A 37 -1.50 -18.38 2.77
C GLY A 37 -0.11 -17.76 2.79
N TYR A 38 0.13 -16.66 2.06
CA TYR A 38 1.42 -15.95 2.12
C TYR A 38 1.60 -15.26 3.46
N LYS A 39 2.84 -15.18 3.92
CA LYS A 39 3.23 -14.43 5.11
C LYS A 39 3.54 -12.99 4.72
N VAL A 40 2.74 -12.06 5.17
CA VAL A 40 2.70 -10.66 4.71
C VAL A 40 2.96 -9.69 5.85
N ALA A 41 3.90 -8.78 5.65
CA ALA A 41 4.10 -7.62 6.51
C ALA A 41 3.59 -6.35 5.81
N LEU A 42 2.81 -5.55 6.51
CA LEU A 42 2.45 -4.20 6.11
C LEU A 42 3.28 -3.22 6.94
N ILE A 43 3.92 -2.24 6.29
CA ILE A 43 4.66 -1.16 6.95
C ILE A 43 3.94 0.15 6.64
N ASP A 44 3.44 0.83 7.66
CA ASP A 44 2.87 2.16 7.53
C ASP A 44 4.00 3.19 7.67
N THR A 45 4.23 4.00 6.62
CA THR A 45 5.22 5.07 6.63
C THR A 45 4.60 6.47 6.60
N ASP A 46 3.25 6.59 6.65
CA ASP A 46 2.55 7.87 6.69
C ASP A 46 2.51 8.43 8.12
N THR A 47 3.65 8.98 8.54
CA THR A 47 3.85 9.51 9.89
C THR A 47 2.86 10.66 10.19
N GLY A 48 2.17 10.54 11.31
CA GLY A 48 1.23 11.55 11.82
C GLY A 48 -0.24 11.27 11.54
N LEU A 49 -0.60 10.48 10.51
CA LEU A 49 -2.00 10.17 10.20
C LEU A 49 -2.40 8.73 10.50
N ARG A 50 -1.47 7.85 10.79
CA ARG A 50 -1.68 6.43 11.17
C ARG A 50 -3.11 5.92 10.93
N ASN A 51 -3.38 5.50 9.67
CA ASN A 51 -4.71 5.07 9.25
C ASN A 51 -4.77 3.56 8.96
N LEU A 52 -3.63 2.91 8.69
CA LEU A 52 -3.60 1.52 8.27
C LEU A 52 -4.06 0.57 9.41
N ASP A 53 -3.75 0.91 10.65
CA ASP A 53 -4.18 0.15 11.83
C ASP A 53 -5.71 0.22 12.03
N LEU A 54 -6.35 1.36 11.74
CA LEU A 54 -7.80 1.51 11.80
C LEU A 54 -8.49 0.64 10.75
N LEU A 55 -7.97 0.61 9.52
CA LEU A 55 -8.52 -0.22 8.43
C LEU A 55 -8.42 -1.72 8.73
N LEU A 56 -7.51 -2.11 9.62
CA LEU A 56 -7.28 -3.50 10.03
C LEU A 56 -7.86 -3.84 11.40
N GLY A 57 -8.48 -2.88 12.11
CA GLY A 57 -9.01 -3.07 13.46
C GLY A 57 -7.93 -3.44 14.50
N LEU A 58 -6.75 -2.84 14.37
CA LEU A 58 -5.57 -3.13 15.19
C LEU A 58 -5.13 -1.96 16.09
N GLU A 59 -5.82 -0.83 16.07
CA GLU A 59 -5.46 0.44 16.72
C GLU A 59 -5.19 0.29 18.23
N ASN A 60 -5.91 -0.60 18.91
CA ASN A 60 -5.81 -0.83 20.36
C ASN A 60 -4.72 -1.86 20.73
N ARG A 61 -3.91 -2.34 19.79
CA ARG A 61 -2.91 -3.39 20.02
C ARG A 61 -1.47 -2.93 19.81
N ILE A 62 -1.28 -1.67 19.49
CA ILE A 62 0.01 -1.09 19.15
C ILE A 62 0.73 -0.66 20.42
N MET A 63 1.93 -1.23 20.64
CA MET A 63 2.82 -0.87 21.75
C MET A 63 4.08 -0.15 21.26
N TYR A 64 4.55 -0.48 20.07
CA TYR A 64 5.76 0.05 19.45
C TYR A 64 5.50 0.41 18.00
N ASP A 65 6.32 1.27 17.45
CA ASP A 65 6.19 1.81 16.11
C ASP A 65 7.47 1.65 15.26
N LEU A 66 7.38 2.02 13.99
CA LEU A 66 8.49 1.98 13.03
C LEU A 66 9.73 2.74 13.54
N VAL A 67 9.53 3.88 14.22
CA VAL A 67 10.66 4.69 14.74
C VAL A 67 11.36 3.99 15.91
N ASP A 68 10.62 3.28 16.78
CA ASP A 68 11.22 2.48 17.85
C ASP A 68 12.12 1.36 17.28
N VAL A 69 11.73 0.77 16.14
CA VAL A 69 12.51 -0.25 15.45
C VAL A 69 13.73 0.35 14.77
N THR A 70 13.54 1.39 13.95
CA THR A 70 14.61 1.99 13.14
C THR A 70 15.66 2.73 13.98
N SER A 71 15.28 3.18 15.19
CA SER A 71 16.22 3.72 16.17
C SER A 71 17.01 2.65 16.95
N GLY A 72 16.76 1.36 16.70
CA GLY A 72 17.41 0.26 17.39
C GLY A 72 16.91 0.00 18.82
N LYS A 73 15.85 0.68 19.25
CA LYS A 73 15.30 0.52 20.61
C LYS A 73 14.74 -0.87 20.86
N ILE A 74 14.12 -1.47 19.82
CA ILE A 74 13.58 -2.84 19.88
C ILE A 74 13.74 -3.56 18.53
N PRO A 75 13.81 -4.90 18.51
CA PRO A 75 13.75 -5.66 17.26
C PRO A 75 12.35 -5.58 16.64
N TYR A 76 12.25 -5.55 15.29
CA TYR A 76 10.98 -5.44 14.56
C TYR A 76 9.94 -6.50 14.96
N LYS A 77 10.37 -7.73 15.30
CA LYS A 77 9.48 -8.82 15.74
C LYS A 77 8.62 -8.46 16.95
N LYS A 78 9.08 -7.55 17.81
CA LYS A 78 8.31 -7.05 18.97
C LYS A 78 7.34 -5.94 18.62
N ALA A 79 7.60 -5.19 17.52
CA ALA A 79 6.72 -4.13 17.05
C ALA A 79 5.61 -4.63 16.13
N LEU A 80 5.78 -5.81 15.53
CA LEU A 80 4.78 -6.40 14.65
C LEU A 80 3.49 -6.75 15.40
N VAL A 81 2.38 -6.26 14.87
CA VAL A 81 1.02 -6.57 15.35
C VAL A 81 0.38 -7.57 14.41
N ARG A 82 0.13 -8.81 14.89
CA ARG A 82 -0.55 -9.83 14.08
C ARG A 82 -2.04 -9.54 13.97
N HIS A 83 -2.58 -9.66 12.76
CA HIS A 83 -4.00 -9.50 12.50
C HIS A 83 -4.84 -10.60 13.16
N LYS A 84 -6.03 -10.24 13.67
CA LYS A 84 -6.87 -11.18 14.45
C LYS A 84 -7.42 -12.33 13.61
N LYS A 85 -7.81 -12.06 12.38
CA LYS A 85 -8.47 -13.01 11.45
C LYS A 85 -7.49 -13.65 10.48
N TYR A 86 -6.50 -12.90 10.00
CA TYR A 86 -5.51 -13.37 9.05
C TYR A 86 -4.19 -13.59 9.77
N GLU A 87 -3.95 -14.84 10.22
CA GLU A 87 -2.82 -15.17 11.10
C GLU A 87 -1.43 -14.92 10.48
N THR A 88 -1.36 -14.89 9.16
CA THR A 88 -0.14 -14.61 8.39
C THR A 88 0.02 -13.15 8.00
N LEU A 89 -0.91 -12.25 8.40
CA LEU A 89 -0.85 -10.81 8.17
C LEU A 89 -0.36 -10.08 9.40
N PHE A 90 0.66 -9.25 9.23
CA PHE A 90 1.29 -8.45 10.28
C PHE A 90 1.35 -6.99 9.89
N LEU A 91 1.21 -6.10 10.86
CA LEU A 91 1.36 -4.66 10.71
C LEU A 91 2.55 -4.17 11.54
N LEU A 92 3.45 -3.41 10.92
CA LEU A 92 4.39 -2.52 11.58
C LEU A 92 3.86 -1.10 11.45
N PRO A 93 3.29 -0.52 12.51
CA PRO A 93 2.63 0.78 12.44
C PRO A 93 3.65 1.93 12.43
N THR A 94 3.24 3.07 11.88
CA THR A 94 3.98 4.32 11.99
C THR A 94 3.81 4.98 13.36
N SER A 95 4.63 6.00 13.65
CA SER A 95 4.50 6.82 14.85
C SER A 95 3.44 7.92 14.69
N GLN A 96 2.64 8.16 15.72
CA GLN A 96 1.67 9.27 15.75
C GLN A 96 2.30 10.60 16.21
N THR A 97 3.38 10.54 16.99
CA THR A 97 3.89 11.69 17.76
C THR A 97 5.29 12.14 17.35
N LYS A 98 5.97 11.36 16.50
CA LYS A 98 7.34 11.63 16.09
C LYS A 98 7.40 12.36 14.74
N ASP A 99 8.51 13.06 14.48
CA ASP A 99 8.73 13.80 13.25
C ASP A 99 8.65 12.90 12.01
N LYS A 100 8.09 13.44 10.92
CA LYS A 100 8.04 12.77 9.60
C LYS A 100 9.43 12.42 9.04
N LEU A 101 10.49 13.07 9.52
CA LEU A 101 11.88 12.83 9.14
C LEU A 101 12.60 11.84 10.05
N ALA A 102 11.89 11.22 11.01
CA ALA A 102 12.49 10.33 12.01
C ALA A 102 13.02 9.01 11.42
N VAL A 103 12.68 8.68 10.17
CA VAL A 103 13.11 7.45 9.50
C VAL A 103 13.79 7.79 8.16
N SER A 104 15.01 7.28 7.95
CA SER A 104 15.73 7.48 6.70
C SER A 104 15.46 6.37 5.67
N PRO A 105 15.72 6.61 4.37
CA PRO A 105 15.64 5.58 3.33
C PRO A 105 16.51 4.35 3.65
N GLU A 106 17.75 4.56 4.13
CA GLU A 106 18.70 3.49 4.44
C GLU A 106 18.19 2.61 5.58
N GLN A 107 17.50 3.20 6.55
CA GLN A 107 16.89 2.46 7.67
C GLN A 107 15.75 1.57 7.18
N VAL A 108 14.92 2.03 6.23
CA VAL A 108 13.85 1.22 5.66
C VAL A 108 14.42 0.09 4.79
N VAL A 109 15.47 0.36 4.02
CA VAL A 109 16.17 -0.68 3.23
C VAL A 109 16.74 -1.76 4.16
N ALA A 110 17.45 -1.38 5.22
CA ALA A 110 18.00 -2.32 6.19
C ALA A 110 16.92 -3.16 6.88
N LEU A 111 15.82 -2.51 7.29
CA LEU A 111 14.66 -3.17 7.92
C LEU A 111 14.01 -4.17 6.97
N CYS A 112 13.70 -3.78 5.73
CA CYS A 112 13.10 -4.67 4.73
C CYS A 112 14.02 -5.85 4.40
N SER A 113 15.32 -5.63 4.31
CA SER A 113 16.32 -6.68 4.12
C SER A 113 16.32 -7.69 5.28
N GLU A 114 16.23 -7.22 6.53
CA GLU A 114 16.11 -8.10 7.69
C GLU A 114 14.80 -8.87 7.71
N MET A 115 13.68 -8.20 7.39
CA MET A 115 12.35 -8.81 7.36
C MET A 115 12.15 -9.80 6.22
N SER A 116 12.88 -9.67 5.11
CA SER A 116 12.76 -10.55 3.94
C SER A 116 13.00 -12.03 4.23
N ALA A 117 13.74 -12.34 5.29
CA ALA A 117 13.94 -13.72 5.74
C ALA A 117 12.69 -14.37 6.35
N ASP A 118 11.75 -13.56 6.82
CA ASP A 118 10.58 -14.02 7.58
C ASP A 118 9.26 -13.86 6.80
N PHE A 119 9.24 -13.13 5.66
CA PHE A 119 8.02 -12.80 4.91
C PHE A 119 8.13 -13.14 3.43
N ASP A 120 6.99 -13.48 2.82
CA ASP A 120 6.86 -13.66 1.37
C ASP A 120 6.61 -12.32 0.67
N PHE A 121 5.89 -11.42 1.35
CA PHE A 121 5.58 -10.07 0.87
C PHE A 121 5.75 -9.04 1.98
N ILE A 122 6.35 -7.91 1.62
CA ILE A 122 6.39 -6.69 2.43
C ILE A 122 5.70 -5.59 1.63
N LEU A 123 4.59 -5.03 2.15
CA LEU A 123 3.87 -3.93 1.53
C LEU A 123 4.11 -2.66 2.33
N ILE A 124 4.55 -1.60 1.66
CA ILE A 124 4.85 -0.31 2.28
C ILE A 124 3.76 0.68 1.88
N ASP A 125 2.97 1.15 2.85
CA ASP A 125 2.01 2.25 2.65
C ASP A 125 2.77 3.57 2.67
N CYS A 126 2.81 4.24 1.53
CA CYS A 126 3.58 5.46 1.31
C CYS A 126 2.71 6.70 1.61
N PRO A 127 3.24 7.77 2.22
CA PRO A 127 2.51 9.04 2.29
C PRO A 127 2.23 9.60 0.89
N ALA A 128 1.25 10.49 0.78
CA ALA A 128 0.94 11.13 -0.50
C ALA A 128 2.01 12.16 -0.88
N GLY A 129 2.24 12.32 -2.19
CA GLY A 129 3.17 13.31 -2.73
C GLY A 129 4.58 12.76 -2.99
N ILE A 130 5.53 13.66 -3.20
CA ILE A 130 6.90 13.38 -3.66
C ILE A 130 7.99 13.79 -2.65
N GLU A 131 7.58 14.13 -1.44
CA GLU A 131 8.48 14.63 -0.40
C GLU A 131 9.36 13.51 0.20
N GLN A 132 10.09 13.83 1.28
CA GLN A 132 11.02 12.89 1.92
C GLN A 132 10.38 11.56 2.30
N GLY A 133 9.12 11.56 2.78
CA GLY A 133 8.40 10.32 3.11
C GLY A 133 8.23 9.38 1.92
N PHE A 134 7.99 9.93 0.72
CA PHE A 134 7.96 9.17 -0.53
C PHE A 134 9.31 8.49 -0.81
N LYS A 135 10.42 9.25 -0.73
CA LYS A 135 11.77 8.71 -0.97
C LYS A 135 12.09 7.58 0.01
N THR A 136 11.72 7.76 1.27
CA THR A 136 11.89 6.75 2.32
C THR A 136 11.10 5.47 2.01
N ALA A 137 9.82 5.59 1.63
CA ALA A 137 8.96 4.45 1.34
C ALA A 137 9.39 3.67 0.08
N VAL A 138 9.85 4.39 -0.96
CA VAL A 138 10.22 3.82 -2.27
C VAL A 138 11.58 3.11 -2.23
N ALA A 139 12.47 3.50 -1.32
CA ALA A 139 13.88 3.08 -1.32
C ALA A 139 14.06 1.55 -1.41
N ALA A 140 13.31 0.79 -0.61
CA ALA A 140 13.43 -0.68 -0.53
C ALA A 140 12.60 -1.44 -1.57
N ALA A 141 11.72 -0.77 -2.32
CA ALA A 141 10.71 -1.45 -3.12
C ALA A 141 11.26 -2.06 -4.43
N ASP A 142 10.86 -3.30 -4.72
CA ASP A 142 11.06 -3.99 -6.00
C ASP A 142 9.97 -3.64 -7.01
N ILE A 143 8.75 -3.38 -6.50
CA ILE A 143 7.56 -3.06 -7.28
C ILE A 143 6.91 -1.81 -6.71
N ALA A 144 6.51 -0.88 -7.57
CA ALA A 144 5.72 0.28 -7.19
C ALA A 144 4.29 0.16 -7.75
N LEU A 145 3.29 0.15 -6.86
CA LEU A 145 1.88 0.24 -7.23
C LEU A 145 1.42 1.69 -7.11
N VAL A 146 1.21 2.34 -8.25
CA VAL A 146 0.67 3.69 -8.31
C VAL A 146 -0.85 3.62 -8.28
N VAL A 147 -1.46 4.22 -7.26
CA VAL A 147 -2.92 4.30 -7.13
C VAL A 147 -3.39 5.68 -7.58
N THR A 148 -4.34 5.72 -8.51
CA THR A 148 -4.98 6.96 -9.00
C THR A 148 -6.49 6.81 -9.05
N MET A 149 -7.18 7.92 -9.32
CA MET A 149 -8.62 7.95 -9.63
C MET A 149 -8.80 8.43 -11.08
N PRO A 150 -9.93 8.13 -11.74
CA PRO A 150 -10.21 8.52 -13.11
C PRO A 150 -10.63 10.00 -13.22
N GLU A 151 -9.81 10.87 -12.64
CA GLU A 151 -9.94 12.33 -12.65
C GLU A 151 -8.66 12.95 -13.23
N ILE A 152 -8.77 13.93 -14.09
CA ILE A 152 -7.62 14.58 -14.77
C ILE A 152 -6.56 15.05 -13.78
N SER A 153 -6.97 15.63 -12.64
CA SER A 153 -6.01 16.10 -11.60
C SER A 153 -5.25 14.95 -10.96
N ALA A 154 -5.95 13.84 -10.65
CA ALA A 154 -5.33 12.67 -10.03
C ALA A 154 -4.39 11.94 -10.97
N VAL A 155 -4.75 11.85 -12.25
CA VAL A 155 -3.92 11.25 -13.32
C VAL A 155 -2.66 12.07 -13.55
N ARG A 156 -2.75 13.41 -13.61
CA ARG A 156 -1.57 14.29 -13.70
C ARG A 156 -0.63 14.18 -12.51
N ASP A 157 -1.17 14.02 -11.31
CA ASP A 157 -0.35 13.82 -10.12
C ASP A 157 0.27 12.42 -10.10
N ALA A 158 -0.42 11.40 -10.64
CA ALA A 158 0.15 10.06 -10.84
C ALA A 158 1.31 10.07 -11.85
N ASP A 159 1.21 10.84 -12.95
CA ASP A 159 2.29 11.01 -13.93
C ASP A 159 3.56 11.57 -13.28
N LYS A 160 3.42 12.57 -12.39
CA LYS A 160 4.56 13.09 -11.62
C LYS A 160 5.21 12.03 -10.74
N ILE A 161 4.40 11.18 -10.06
CA ILE A 161 4.91 10.07 -9.25
C ILE A 161 5.67 9.07 -10.10
N ILE A 162 5.14 8.72 -11.28
CA ILE A 162 5.82 7.82 -12.22
C ILE A 162 7.18 8.41 -12.64
N GLY A 163 7.22 9.72 -12.92
CA GLY A 163 8.47 10.42 -13.20
C GLY A 163 9.49 10.35 -12.05
N GLU A 164 9.07 10.49 -10.79
CA GLU A 164 9.94 10.35 -9.62
C GLU A 164 10.38 8.89 -9.39
N LEU A 165 9.51 7.91 -9.64
CA LEU A 165 9.86 6.49 -9.57
C LEU A 165 10.92 6.13 -10.62
N ASN A 166 10.78 6.62 -11.85
CA ASN A 166 11.78 6.45 -12.91
C ASN A 166 13.13 7.09 -12.54
N ARG A 167 13.13 8.28 -11.91
CA ARG A 167 14.36 8.93 -11.39
C ARG A 167 15.01 8.15 -10.25
N ALA A 168 14.23 7.35 -9.53
CA ALA A 168 14.70 6.45 -8.48
C ALA A 168 15.04 5.04 -9.01
N ASP A 169 15.20 4.89 -10.33
CA ASP A 169 15.54 3.65 -11.03
C ASP A 169 14.58 2.47 -10.71
N LYS A 170 13.28 2.78 -10.51
CA LYS A 170 12.25 1.76 -10.32
C LYS A 170 11.70 1.29 -11.66
N GLU A 171 12.00 0.05 -12.03
CA GLU A 171 11.61 -0.52 -13.33
C GLU A 171 10.20 -1.12 -13.33
N ASN A 172 9.77 -1.69 -12.19
CA ASN A 172 8.48 -2.37 -12.06
C ASN A 172 7.41 -1.44 -11.51
N ILE A 173 6.86 -0.58 -12.37
CA ILE A 173 5.80 0.37 -12.02
C ILE A 173 4.47 -0.15 -12.60
N LEU A 174 3.48 -0.32 -11.75
CA LEU A 174 2.16 -0.84 -12.08
C LEU A 174 1.07 0.13 -11.62
N LEU A 175 -0.05 0.16 -12.34
CA LEU A 175 -1.16 1.06 -12.08
C LEU A 175 -2.36 0.33 -11.47
N ILE A 176 -3.01 0.99 -10.52
CA ILE A 176 -4.36 0.66 -10.03
C ILE A 176 -5.22 1.91 -10.17
N VAL A 177 -6.34 1.79 -10.89
CA VAL A 177 -7.34 2.85 -11.02
C VAL A 177 -8.48 2.56 -10.06
N ASN A 178 -8.68 3.48 -9.09
CA ASN A 178 -9.64 3.32 -8.01
C ASN A 178 -10.87 4.22 -8.20
N ARG A 179 -12.00 3.84 -7.59
CA ARG A 179 -13.28 4.57 -7.59
C ARG A 179 -13.83 4.84 -9.00
N ILE A 180 -13.76 3.82 -9.86
CA ILE A 180 -14.37 3.91 -11.19
C ILE A 180 -15.89 3.83 -11.05
N ARG A 181 -16.57 4.73 -11.74
CA ARG A 181 -18.03 4.76 -11.87
C ARG A 181 -18.41 4.49 -13.33
N PRO A 182 -18.84 3.25 -13.65
CA PRO A 182 -19.15 2.86 -15.03
C PRO A 182 -20.24 3.72 -15.69
N ASP A 183 -21.21 4.21 -14.91
CA ASP A 183 -22.27 5.10 -15.36
C ASP A 183 -21.73 6.47 -15.83
N MET A 184 -20.71 7.00 -15.18
CA MET A 184 -20.05 8.25 -15.56
C MET A 184 -19.09 8.07 -16.75
N VAL A 185 -18.39 6.94 -16.79
CA VAL A 185 -17.54 6.59 -17.95
C VAL A 185 -18.39 6.49 -19.21
N ALA A 186 -19.51 5.78 -19.15
CA ALA A 186 -20.42 5.62 -20.29
C ALA A 186 -21.02 6.94 -20.82
N LYS A 187 -21.06 7.99 -19.97
CA LYS A 187 -21.51 9.34 -20.34
C LYS A 187 -20.38 10.28 -20.81
N GLY A 188 -19.12 9.82 -20.73
CA GLY A 188 -17.94 10.70 -20.98
C GLY A 188 -17.70 11.75 -19.88
N GLU A 189 -18.28 11.55 -18.69
CA GLU A 189 -18.13 12.43 -17.52
C GLU A 189 -16.93 12.03 -16.64
N MET A 190 -16.32 10.87 -16.90
CA MET A 190 -15.17 10.32 -16.20
C MET A 190 -14.21 9.71 -17.21
N LEU A 191 -12.88 9.85 -16.98
CA LEU A 191 -11.88 9.23 -17.85
C LEU A 191 -12.06 7.70 -17.86
N ASP A 192 -11.96 7.13 -19.03
CA ASP A 192 -11.91 5.67 -19.17
C ASP A 192 -10.46 5.15 -18.99
N LEU A 193 -10.29 3.83 -19.10
CA LEU A 193 -8.97 3.21 -18.92
C LEU A 193 -8.02 3.53 -20.08
N ASP A 194 -8.54 3.66 -21.29
CA ASP A 194 -7.74 3.94 -22.49
C ASP A 194 -7.17 5.35 -22.40
N ASP A 195 -8.00 6.35 -22.03
CA ASP A 195 -7.55 7.72 -21.72
C ASP A 195 -6.41 7.75 -20.68
N ILE A 196 -6.57 6.98 -19.60
CA ILE A 196 -5.58 6.93 -18.51
C ILE A 196 -4.29 6.24 -18.96
N ASN A 197 -4.40 5.14 -19.71
CA ASN A 197 -3.23 4.42 -20.24
C ASN A 197 -2.45 5.25 -21.26
N ASP A 198 -3.15 6.03 -22.10
CA ASP A 198 -2.52 6.92 -23.06
C ASP A 198 -1.70 8.03 -22.37
N ILE A 199 -2.17 8.50 -21.20
CA ILE A 199 -1.46 9.51 -20.42
C ILE A 199 -0.29 8.91 -19.64
N LEU A 200 -0.51 7.81 -18.93
CA LEU A 200 0.46 7.28 -17.96
C LEU A 200 1.44 6.26 -18.54
N ALA A 201 1.10 5.61 -19.65
CA ALA A 201 1.92 4.64 -20.38
C ALA A 201 2.54 3.52 -19.50
N ILE A 202 1.85 3.11 -18.42
CA ILE A 202 2.25 2.01 -17.54
C ILE A 202 1.14 0.96 -17.43
N LYS A 203 1.52 -0.28 -17.12
CA LYS A 203 0.59 -1.40 -17.07
C LYS A 203 -0.42 -1.28 -15.93
N CYS A 204 -1.71 -1.18 -16.27
CA CYS A 204 -2.80 -1.29 -15.31
C CYS A 204 -3.05 -2.76 -14.91
N ILE A 205 -2.95 -3.05 -13.60
CA ILE A 205 -3.20 -4.40 -13.06
C ILE A 205 -4.56 -4.52 -12.39
N GLY A 206 -5.30 -3.42 -12.25
CA GLY A 206 -6.63 -3.50 -11.67
C GLY A 206 -7.41 -2.20 -11.71
N GLN A 207 -8.71 -2.37 -11.84
CA GLN A 207 -9.71 -1.33 -11.77
C GLN A 207 -10.62 -1.66 -10.58
N ILE A 208 -10.80 -0.69 -9.69
CA ILE A 208 -11.62 -0.86 -8.49
C ILE A 208 -12.83 0.07 -8.64
N PRO A 209 -14.04 -0.47 -8.70
CA PRO A 209 -15.24 0.35 -8.77
C PRO A 209 -15.46 1.13 -7.47
N ASP A 210 -16.14 2.26 -7.57
CA ASP A 210 -16.66 2.99 -6.42
C ASP A 210 -17.75 2.15 -5.74
N ASP A 211 -17.52 1.76 -4.48
CA ASP A 211 -18.35 0.79 -3.77
C ASP A 211 -18.52 1.22 -2.30
N GLU A 212 -19.76 1.48 -1.92
CA GLU A 212 -20.11 1.90 -0.55
C GLU A 212 -19.71 0.87 0.51
N MET A 213 -19.58 -0.42 0.12
CA MET A 213 -19.12 -1.46 1.02
C MET A 213 -17.69 -1.26 1.50
N VAL A 214 -16.87 -0.51 0.77
CA VAL A 214 -15.51 -0.13 1.21
C VAL A 214 -15.60 0.70 2.48
N VAL A 215 -16.45 1.74 2.50
CA VAL A 215 -16.63 2.61 3.67
C VAL A 215 -17.14 1.82 4.86
N SER A 216 -18.20 1.01 4.66
CA SER A 216 -18.78 0.23 5.74
C SER A 216 -17.84 -0.83 6.31
N SER A 217 -16.99 -1.44 5.48
CA SER A 217 -15.96 -2.40 5.92
C SER A 217 -14.84 -1.69 6.68
N THR A 218 -14.33 -0.56 6.16
CA THR A 218 -13.32 0.27 6.82
C THR A 218 -13.77 0.69 8.22
N ASN A 219 -15.01 1.16 8.38
CA ASN A 219 -15.57 1.56 9.69
C ASN A 219 -15.67 0.40 10.70
N ARG A 220 -15.63 -0.85 10.24
CA ARG A 220 -15.55 -2.04 11.10
C ARG A 220 -14.13 -2.56 11.32
N GLY A 221 -13.12 -1.90 10.75
CA GLY A 221 -11.74 -2.38 10.80
C GLY A 221 -11.54 -3.69 10.03
N GLU A 222 -12.29 -3.92 8.97
CA GLU A 222 -12.25 -5.13 8.15
C GLU A 222 -11.93 -4.79 6.68
N PRO A 223 -10.87 -5.37 6.07
CA PRO A 223 -10.63 -5.22 4.63
C PRO A 223 -11.80 -5.77 3.80
N VAL A 224 -12.26 -4.98 2.81
CA VAL A 224 -13.44 -5.32 2.01
C VAL A 224 -13.22 -6.55 1.10
N ILE A 225 -11.98 -6.92 0.82
CA ILE A 225 -11.60 -8.07 -0.02
C ILE A 225 -12.23 -9.40 0.44
N ALA A 226 -12.55 -9.54 1.72
CA ALA A 226 -13.22 -10.71 2.27
C ALA A 226 -14.73 -10.75 1.93
N ASN A 227 -15.30 -9.64 1.48
CA ASN A 227 -16.72 -9.56 1.15
C ASN A 227 -16.97 -9.91 -0.31
N THR A 228 -17.45 -11.12 -0.57
CA THR A 228 -17.73 -11.63 -1.93
C THR A 228 -18.90 -10.95 -2.63
N LYS A 229 -19.69 -10.13 -1.91
CA LYS A 229 -20.77 -9.32 -2.49
C LYS A 229 -20.29 -7.94 -2.93
N SER A 230 -19.10 -7.51 -2.50
CA SER A 230 -18.51 -6.24 -2.87
C SER A 230 -17.81 -6.33 -4.22
N GLN A 231 -18.15 -5.44 -5.13
CA GLN A 231 -17.47 -5.33 -6.43
C GLN A 231 -16.00 -4.89 -6.24
N ALA A 232 -15.74 -3.98 -5.31
CA ALA A 232 -14.38 -3.59 -4.94
C ALA A 232 -13.62 -4.77 -4.30
N GLY A 233 -14.29 -5.59 -3.46
CA GLY A 233 -13.70 -6.79 -2.87
C GLY A 233 -13.26 -7.79 -3.94
N ILE A 234 -14.11 -8.04 -4.94
CA ILE A 234 -13.78 -8.91 -6.09
C ILE A 234 -12.61 -8.32 -6.90
N ALA A 235 -12.60 -7.01 -7.14
CA ALA A 235 -11.52 -6.34 -7.84
C ALA A 235 -10.17 -6.51 -7.11
N TYR A 236 -10.14 -6.32 -5.79
CA TYR A 236 -8.93 -6.58 -4.98
C TYR A 236 -8.48 -8.04 -5.04
N GLN A 237 -9.41 -9.02 -5.03
CA GLN A 237 -9.06 -10.44 -5.21
C GLN A 237 -8.40 -10.69 -6.57
N ASN A 238 -8.87 -10.04 -7.64
CA ASN A 238 -8.28 -10.15 -8.98
C ASN A 238 -6.89 -9.50 -9.04
N ILE A 239 -6.70 -8.34 -8.39
CA ILE A 239 -5.38 -7.68 -8.29
C ILE A 239 -4.37 -8.60 -7.59
N THR A 240 -4.75 -9.19 -6.44
CA THR A 240 -3.86 -10.08 -5.68
C THR A 240 -3.50 -11.39 -6.42
N ARG A 241 -4.21 -11.75 -7.48
CA ARG A 241 -3.84 -12.90 -8.34
C ARG A 241 -2.78 -12.53 -9.38
N ARG A 242 -2.57 -11.24 -9.62
CA ARG A 242 -1.62 -10.72 -10.64
C ARG A 242 -0.29 -10.30 -10.05
N LEU A 243 -0.17 -10.27 -8.71
CA LEU A 243 1.05 -10.03 -7.94
C LEU A 243 1.76 -11.34 -7.60
#